data_23bedc1f36d60c11a82b9a60e340890a
#
_entry.id   23bedc1f36d60c11a82b9a60e340890a
#
_cell.length_a   1.000
_cell.length_b   1.000
_cell.length_c   1.000
_cell.angle_alpha   90.00
_cell.angle_beta   90.00
_cell.angle_gamma   90.00
#
_symmetry.space_group_name_H-M   'P 1'
#
loop_
_entity.id
_entity.type
_entity.pdbx_description
1 polymer ?
#
loop_
_entity_poly.entity_id
_entity_poly.type
_entity_poly.pdbx_seq_one_letter_code
_entity_poly.pdbx_strand_id
1 'polypeptide(L)'
;DVRMIDEKEVKEICPYLSDEVIGASWCPTDGHANPLTTTLGYYKRALEMGVRFYTDAPVKALQKVKGKVRKVILNDGTVFEGETVILVAGYESREIARTIGIDIPMTRLIDECLVTEMQPHMIDVMFGCATADFYGHQTHHGSFVFGSDSGWEVVDEMVDPSTNTADPSKLITNSMTLSASCRAIQSYIPALRDAKIVRSWCGWLDEAFDGV
;
A
#
# COMPACT_ATOMS: atom_id res chain seq x y z
N ASP A 1 3.13 19.74 -11.14
CA ASP A 1 3.97 20.88 -10.73
C ASP A 1 3.96 21.00 -9.21
N VAL A 2 4.97 20.41 -8.56
CA VAL A 2 5.15 20.49 -7.10
C VAL A 2 5.82 21.82 -6.77
N ARG A 3 5.34 22.51 -5.72
CA ARG A 3 5.94 23.74 -5.20
C ARG A 3 5.92 23.76 -3.68
N MET A 4 6.82 24.51 -3.10
CA MET A 4 6.77 24.78 -1.66
C MET A 4 5.73 25.87 -1.38
N ILE A 5 4.97 25.68 -0.31
CA ILE A 5 3.99 26.64 0.22
C ILE A 5 4.33 26.96 1.68
N ASP A 6 4.02 28.18 2.09
CA ASP A 6 4.25 28.66 3.45
C ASP A 6 3.06 28.33 4.38
N GLU A 7 3.22 28.62 5.66
CA GLU A 7 2.20 28.41 6.70
C GLU A 7 0.84 29.03 6.33
N LYS A 8 0.84 30.26 5.78
CA LYS A 8 -0.38 30.97 5.44
C LYS A 8 -1.15 30.23 4.35
N GLU A 9 -0.47 29.83 3.30
CA GLU A 9 -1.07 29.10 2.19
C GLU A 9 -1.52 27.68 2.62
N VAL A 10 -0.76 27.01 3.50
CA VAL A 10 -1.20 25.74 4.11
C VAL A 10 -2.53 25.91 4.83
N LYS A 11 -2.70 26.97 5.61
CA LYS A 11 -3.94 27.27 6.34
C LYS A 11 -5.10 27.64 5.41
N GLU A 12 -4.84 28.27 4.28
CA GLU A 12 -5.86 28.54 3.26
C GLU A 12 -6.37 27.24 2.61
N ILE A 13 -5.47 26.28 2.33
CA ILE A 13 -5.80 24.99 1.72
C ILE A 13 -6.40 24.01 2.73
N CYS A 14 -5.85 23.96 3.93
CA CYS A 14 -6.22 23.00 4.96
C CYS A 14 -6.26 23.65 6.36
N PRO A 15 -7.35 24.36 6.70
CA PRO A 15 -7.44 25.17 7.92
C PRO A 15 -7.45 24.35 9.23
N TYR A 16 -7.67 23.05 9.15
CA TYR A 16 -7.72 22.15 10.30
C TYR A 16 -6.36 21.61 10.74
N LEU A 17 -5.30 21.87 9.96
CA LEU A 17 -3.96 21.50 10.38
C LEU A 17 -3.50 22.33 11.59
N SER A 18 -2.64 21.76 12.40
CA SER A 18 -2.01 22.41 13.55
C SER A 18 -1.24 23.67 13.15
N ASP A 19 -1.16 24.64 14.05
CA ASP A 19 -0.35 25.87 13.87
C ASP A 19 1.17 25.58 13.92
N GLU A 20 1.56 24.35 14.28
CA GLU A 20 2.96 23.92 14.22
C GLU A 20 3.42 23.59 12.81
N VAL A 21 2.51 23.50 11.83
CA VAL A 21 2.84 23.28 10.42
C VAL A 21 3.31 24.56 9.79
N ILE A 22 4.60 24.66 9.52
CA ILE A 22 5.26 25.88 9.00
C ILE A 22 5.31 25.96 7.48
N GLY A 23 4.90 24.93 6.77
CA GLY A 23 4.90 24.86 5.30
C GLY A 23 4.72 23.44 4.80
N ALA A 24 4.57 23.30 3.51
CA ALA A 24 4.43 22.00 2.85
C ALA A 24 4.96 22.01 1.41
N SER A 25 5.20 20.83 0.85
CA SER A 25 5.24 20.64 -0.59
C SER A 25 3.82 20.43 -1.09
N TRP A 26 3.42 21.18 -2.09
CA TRP A 26 2.08 21.16 -2.62
C TRP A 26 2.06 20.75 -4.09
N CYS A 27 1.21 19.78 -4.41
CA CYS A 27 0.93 19.35 -5.77
C CYS A 27 -0.59 19.43 -6.04
N PRO A 28 -1.07 20.43 -6.79
CA PRO A 28 -2.50 20.62 -7.03
C PRO A 28 -3.14 19.53 -7.91
N THR A 29 -2.33 18.73 -8.58
CA THR A 29 -2.79 17.65 -9.46
C THR A 29 -2.70 16.28 -8.80
N ASP A 30 -2.20 16.22 -7.57
CA ASP A 30 -2.13 15.01 -6.78
C ASP A 30 -3.51 14.68 -6.18
N GLY A 31 -3.66 13.44 -5.69
CA GLY A 31 -4.94 13.03 -5.14
C GLY A 31 -4.94 11.58 -4.67
N HIS A 32 -6.11 11.09 -4.35
CA HIS A 32 -6.33 9.71 -3.92
C HIS A 32 -7.45 9.05 -4.71
N ALA A 33 -7.44 7.74 -4.75
CA ALA A 33 -8.46 6.94 -5.40
C ALA A 33 -8.87 5.75 -4.52
N ASN A 34 -10.12 5.33 -4.64
CA ASN A 34 -10.57 4.09 -4.00
C ASN A 34 -9.93 2.90 -4.73
N PRO A 35 -9.06 2.12 -4.10
CA PRO A 35 -8.31 1.05 -4.76
C PRO A 35 -9.22 -0.05 -5.32
N LEU A 36 -10.28 -0.42 -4.60
CA LEU A 36 -11.20 -1.47 -5.03
C LEU A 36 -11.98 -1.05 -6.27
N THR A 37 -12.52 0.17 -6.29
CA THR A 37 -13.29 0.68 -7.43
C THR A 37 -12.40 0.88 -8.65
N THR A 38 -11.19 1.39 -8.44
CA THR A 38 -10.21 1.61 -9.52
C THR A 38 -9.79 0.27 -10.14
N THR A 39 -9.40 -0.70 -9.32
CA THR A 39 -9.03 -2.04 -9.79
C THR A 39 -10.19 -2.73 -10.53
N LEU A 40 -11.42 -2.61 -10.01
CA LEU A 40 -12.61 -3.15 -10.68
C LEU A 40 -12.86 -2.47 -12.04
N GLY A 41 -12.60 -1.18 -12.16
CA GLY A 41 -12.69 -0.44 -13.42
C GLY A 41 -11.72 -0.98 -14.46
N TYR A 42 -10.45 -1.15 -14.09
CA TYR A 42 -9.44 -1.76 -14.97
C TYR A 42 -9.79 -3.20 -15.34
N TYR A 43 -10.23 -4.00 -14.38
CA TYR A 43 -10.65 -5.38 -14.61
C TYR A 43 -11.78 -5.46 -15.66
N LYS A 44 -12.85 -4.69 -15.50
CA LYS A 44 -13.97 -4.65 -16.44
C LYS A 44 -13.52 -4.24 -17.84
N ARG A 45 -12.71 -3.19 -17.93
CA ARG A 45 -12.20 -2.72 -19.23
C ARG A 45 -11.31 -3.76 -19.91
N ALA A 46 -10.46 -4.43 -19.16
CA ALA A 46 -9.62 -5.48 -19.69
C ALA A 46 -10.43 -6.68 -20.21
N LEU A 47 -11.50 -7.08 -19.53
CA LEU A 47 -12.44 -8.10 -20.01
C LEU A 47 -13.08 -7.71 -21.36
N GLU A 48 -13.55 -6.47 -21.48
CA GLU A 48 -14.10 -5.94 -22.74
C GLU A 48 -13.07 -5.99 -23.90
N MET A 49 -11.80 -5.86 -23.57
CA MET A 49 -10.69 -5.96 -24.53
C MET A 49 -10.26 -7.40 -24.82
N GLY A 50 -10.94 -8.39 -24.24
CA GLY A 50 -10.68 -9.81 -24.48
C GLY A 50 -9.61 -10.43 -23.58
N VAL A 51 -9.19 -9.75 -22.52
CA VAL A 51 -8.26 -10.32 -21.52
C VAL A 51 -8.97 -11.41 -20.74
N ARG A 52 -8.30 -12.53 -20.54
CA ARG A 52 -8.77 -13.64 -19.70
C ARG A 52 -8.12 -13.57 -18.34
N PHE A 53 -8.93 -13.64 -17.29
CA PHE A 53 -8.49 -13.66 -15.91
C PHE A 53 -8.70 -15.05 -15.31
N TYR A 54 -7.74 -15.48 -14.52
CA TYR A 54 -7.78 -16.72 -13.76
C TYR A 54 -7.57 -16.37 -12.30
N THR A 55 -8.63 -16.38 -11.52
CA THR A 55 -8.60 -16.22 -10.06
C THR A 55 -8.33 -17.55 -9.38
N ASP A 56 -7.92 -17.52 -8.11
CA ASP A 56 -7.57 -18.72 -7.34
C ASP A 56 -6.54 -19.62 -8.04
N ALA A 57 -5.64 -18.98 -8.79
CA ALA A 57 -4.63 -19.61 -9.63
C ALA A 57 -3.21 -19.22 -9.18
N PRO A 58 -2.78 -19.64 -7.97
CA PRO A 58 -1.48 -19.26 -7.43
C PRO A 58 -0.35 -19.83 -8.27
N VAL A 59 0.58 -18.93 -8.65
CA VAL A 59 1.73 -19.27 -9.47
C VAL A 59 2.79 -19.95 -8.61
N LYS A 60 3.20 -21.15 -9.01
CA LYS A 60 4.26 -21.92 -8.36
C LYS A 60 5.65 -21.57 -8.90
N ALA A 61 5.76 -21.43 -10.22
CA ALA A 61 7.05 -21.25 -10.87
C ALA A 61 6.94 -20.67 -12.28
N LEU A 62 8.04 -20.09 -12.72
CA LEU A 62 8.28 -19.77 -14.12
C LEU A 62 9.23 -20.83 -14.74
N GLN A 63 9.18 -21.00 -16.06
CA GLN A 63 10.08 -21.89 -16.75
C GLN A 63 10.63 -21.25 -18.04
N LYS A 64 11.94 -21.44 -18.24
CA LYS A 64 12.62 -21.07 -19.48
C LYS A 64 12.50 -22.17 -20.53
N VAL A 65 12.22 -21.77 -21.78
CA VAL A 65 12.30 -22.62 -22.96
C VAL A 65 13.25 -21.93 -23.95
N LYS A 66 14.30 -22.62 -24.32
CA LYS A 66 15.37 -22.07 -25.20
C LYS A 66 15.91 -20.72 -24.69
N GLY A 67 16.16 -20.62 -23.37
CA GLY A 67 16.73 -19.44 -22.74
C GLY A 67 15.78 -18.27 -22.47
N LYS A 68 14.51 -18.34 -22.88
CA LYS A 68 13.48 -17.31 -22.66
C LYS A 68 12.41 -17.83 -21.72
N VAL A 69 11.89 -16.99 -20.84
CA VAL A 69 10.74 -17.32 -19.98
C VAL A 69 9.51 -17.43 -20.86
N ARG A 70 8.88 -18.62 -20.87
CA ARG A 70 7.77 -18.96 -21.77
C ARG A 70 6.59 -19.61 -21.05
N LYS A 71 6.81 -20.15 -19.86
CA LYS A 71 5.77 -20.90 -19.14
C LYS A 71 5.58 -20.34 -17.73
N VAL A 72 4.32 -20.32 -17.35
CA VAL A 72 3.85 -20.04 -15.99
C VAL A 72 3.21 -21.34 -15.47
N ILE A 73 3.68 -21.85 -14.36
CA ILE A 73 3.22 -23.10 -13.75
C ILE A 73 2.48 -22.76 -12.48
N LEU A 74 1.24 -23.24 -12.36
CA LEU A 74 0.42 -23.07 -11.16
C LEU A 74 0.68 -24.19 -10.13
N ASN A 75 0.18 -23.99 -8.91
CA ASN A 75 0.31 -24.97 -7.82
C ASN A 75 -0.40 -26.30 -8.13
N ASP A 76 -1.48 -26.28 -8.89
CA ASP A 76 -2.22 -27.47 -9.33
C ASP A 76 -1.57 -28.20 -10.53
N GLY A 77 -0.45 -27.70 -11.04
CA GLY A 77 0.25 -28.23 -12.19
C GLY A 77 -0.23 -27.71 -13.54
N THR A 78 -1.23 -26.86 -13.58
CA THR A 78 -1.65 -26.18 -14.83
C THR A 78 -0.51 -25.35 -15.38
N VAL A 79 -0.33 -25.38 -16.71
CA VAL A 79 0.75 -24.63 -17.41
C VAL A 79 0.15 -23.68 -18.42
N PHE A 80 0.51 -22.41 -18.32
CA PHE A 80 0.26 -21.42 -19.35
C PHE A 80 1.53 -21.16 -20.15
N GLU A 81 1.39 -21.01 -21.45
CA GLU A 81 2.49 -20.68 -22.35
C GLU A 81 2.24 -19.34 -23.06
N GLY A 82 3.30 -18.54 -23.19
CA GLY A 82 3.22 -17.24 -23.84
C GLY A 82 4.56 -16.78 -24.41
N GLU A 83 4.50 -15.83 -25.32
CA GLU A 83 5.72 -15.24 -25.89
C GLU A 83 6.39 -14.27 -24.93
N THR A 84 5.63 -13.63 -24.07
CA THR A 84 6.10 -12.71 -23.03
C THR A 84 5.41 -13.04 -21.73
N VAL A 85 6.16 -13.03 -20.66
CA VAL A 85 5.65 -13.15 -19.29
C VAL A 85 5.98 -11.86 -18.55
N ILE A 86 4.98 -11.24 -17.97
CA ILE A 86 5.12 -10.04 -17.11
C ILE A 86 4.87 -10.48 -15.67
N LEU A 87 5.86 -10.26 -14.81
CA LEU A 87 5.78 -10.58 -13.39
C LEU A 87 5.45 -9.31 -12.59
N VAL A 88 4.26 -9.26 -12.00
CA VAL A 88 3.74 -8.14 -11.19
C VAL A 88 3.03 -8.69 -9.94
N ALA A 89 3.71 -9.57 -9.22
CA ALA A 89 3.15 -10.31 -8.09
C ALA A 89 3.45 -9.67 -6.73
N GLY A 90 3.78 -8.37 -6.68
CA GLY A 90 4.09 -7.65 -5.45
C GLY A 90 5.21 -8.36 -4.67
N TYR A 91 5.04 -8.52 -3.39
CA TYR A 91 6.01 -9.13 -2.49
C TYR A 91 6.36 -10.61 -2.84
N GLU A 92 5.54 -11.32 -3.61
CA GLU A 92 5.83 -12.67 -4.06
C GLU A 92 6.72 -12.73 -5.31
N SER A 93 6.94 -11.60 -5.99
CA SER A 93 7.72 -11.53 -7.24
C SER A 93 9.12 -12.09 -7.09
N ARG A 94 9.79 -11.84 -5.96
CA ARG A 94 11.14 -12.33 -5.70
C ARG A 94 11.21 -13.85 -5.72
N GLU A 95 10.30 -14.52 -5.00
CA GLU A 95 10.28 -15.97 -4.89
C GLU A 95 9.94 -16.63 -6.24
N ILE A 96 8.99 -16.07 -6.97
CA ILE A 96 8.63 -16.53 -8.30
C ILE A 96 9.83 -16.37 -9.27
N ALA A 97 10.53 -15.23 -9.24
CA ALA A 97 11.70 -14.97 -10.09
C ALA A 97 12.87 -15.92 -9.79
N ARG A 98 13.06 -16.30 -8.52
CA ARG A 98 14.10 -17.26 -8.11
C ARG A 98 13.94 -18.62 -8.79
N THR A 99 12.74 -19.04 -9.16
CA THR A 99 12.50 -20.30 -9.88
C THR A 99 13.18 -20.36 -11.25
N ILE A 100 13.57 -19.21 -11.80
CA ILE A 100 14.33 -19.08 -13.06
C ILE A 100 15.74 -18.52 -12.86
N GLY A 101 16.23 -18.49 -11.60
CA GLY A 101 17.57 -18.04 -11.25
C GLY A 101 17.75 -16.51 -11.26
N ILE A 102 16.68 -15.75 -11.07
CA ILE A 102 16.72 -14.29 -10.90
C ILE A 102 16.38 -13.97 -9.45
N ASP A 103 17.25 -13.23 -8.77
CA ASP A 103 16.98 -12.69 -7.45
C ASP A 103 16.67 -11.18 -7.57
N ILE A 104 15.43 -10.79 -7.25
CA ILE A 104 15.01 -9.39 -7.21
C ILE A 104 15.34 -8.85 -5.82
N PRO A 105 16.18 -7.80 -5.69
CA PRO A 105 16.57 -7.26 -4.39
C PRO A 105 15.42 -6.43 -3.81
N MET A 106 14.54 -7.10 -3.11
CA MET A 106 13.39 -6.48 -2.43
C MET A 106 13.18 -7.13 -1.07
N THR A 107 12.63 -6.38 -0.14
CA THR A 107 12.22 -6.81 1.19
C THR A 107 10.70 -6.78 1.30
N ARG A 108 10.20 -7.27 2.44
CA ARG A 108 8.78 -7.21 2.79
C ARG A 108 8.64 -6.43 4.08
N LEU A 109 7.75 -5.48 4.05
CA LEU A 109 7.32 -4.75 5.22
C LEU A 109 5.84 -5.03 5.48
N ILE A 110 5.40 -4.74 6.69
CA ILE A 110 3.99 -4.71 7.02
C ILE A 110 3.62 -3.25 7.17
N ASP A 111 2.72 -2.79 6.32
CA ASP A 111 2.11 -1.46 6.43
C ASP A 111 0.77 -1.55 7.15
N GLU A 112 0.48 -0.54 7.96
CA GLU A 112 -0.70 -0.49 8.81
C GLU A 112 -1.55 0.72 8.47
N CYS A 113 -2.86 0.48 8.46
CA CYS A 113 -3.86 1.51 8.27
C CYS A 113 -4.89 1.47 9.37
N LEU A 114 -5.49 2.62 9.62
CA LEU A 114 -6.66 2.76 10.49
C LEU A 114 -7.71 3.66 9.85
N VAL A 115 -8.97 3.49 10.27
CA VAL A 115 -10.08 4.34 9.84
C VAL A 115 -10.89 4.79 11.02
N THR A 116 -11.27 6.07 11.01
CA THR A 116 -12.11 6.68 12.05
C THR A 116 -13.59 6.50 11.76
N GLU A 117 -14.42 6.73 12.78
CA GLU A 117 -15.84 7.05 12.58
C GLU A 117 -15.98 8.27 11.65
N MET A 118 -17.17 8.45 11.09
CA MET A 118 -17.46 9.60 10.22
C MET A 118 -17.34 10.91 11.01
N GLN A 119 -16.66 11.87 10.40
CA GLN A 119 -16.51 13.23 10.89
C GLN A 119 -17.18 14.19 9.90
N PRO A 120 -17.54 15.41 10.32
CA PRO A 120 -17.88 16.46 9.39
C PRO A 120 -16.79 16.62 8.32
N HIS A 121 -17.16 17.09 7.13
CA HIS A 121 -16.19 17.35 6.09
C HIS A 121 -15.23 18.47 6.52
N MET A 122 -13.93 18.20 6.47
CA MET A 122 -12.88 19.08 6.97
C MET A 122 -11.71 19.26 5.99
N ILE A 123 -11.34 18.19 5.29
CA ILE A 123 -10.10 18.15 4.50
C ILE A 123 -10.38 17.54 3.13
N ASP A 124 -10.08 18.31 2.08
CA ASP A 124 -10.24 17.91 0.68
C ASP A 124 -8.99 17.25 0.07
N VAL A 125 -7.87 17.39 0.74
CA VAL A 125 -6.56 17.00 0.21
C VAL A 125 -6.06 15.71 0.86
N MET A 126 -5.24 14.97 0.12
CA MET A 126 -4.37 13.96 0.71
C MET A 126 -3.16 14.66 1.33
N PHE A 127 -2.72 14.20 2.47
CA PHE A 127 -1.58 14.76 3.18
C PHE A 127 -0.73 13.66 3.81
N GLY A 128 0.54 13.98 4.02
CA GLY A 128 1.49 13.12 4.72
C GLY A 128 2.54 13.93 5.45
N CYS A 129 3.18 13.34 6.43
CA CYS A 129 4.25 13.94 7.20
C CYS A 129 5.35 12.92 7.45
N ALA A 130 6.44 13.02 6.68
CA ALA A 130 7.57 12.11 6.79
C ALA A 130 8.24 12.12 8.18
N THR A 131 8.28 13.28 8.85
CA THR A 131 8.88 13.38 10.19
C THR A 131 8.03 12.78 11.31
N ALA A 132 6.73 12.68 11.10
CA ALA A 132 5.76 12.07 12.04
C ALA A 132 5.26 10.71 11.56
N ASP A 133 5.77 10.26 10.42
CA ASP A 133 5.52 8.95 9.83
C ASP A 133 4.03 8.61 9.72
N PHE A 134 3.29 9.46 9.01
CA PHE A 134 1.92 9.17 8.65
C PHE A 134 1.51 9.82 7.35
N TYR A 135 0.56 9.21 6.68
CA TYR A 135 -0.19 9.79 5.57
C TYR A 135 -1.68 9.57 5.77
N GLY A 136 -2.51 10.33 5.07
CA GLY A 136 -3.94 10.14 5.17
C GLY A 136 -4.78 11.06 4.31
N HIS A 137 -6.07 10.83 4.37
CA HIS A 137 -7.07 11.67 3.72
C HIS A 137 -8.45 11.48 4.38
N GLN A 138 -9.33 12.42 4.17
CA GLN A 138 -10.74 12.23 4.50
C GLN A 138 -11.47 11.59 3.31
N THR A 139 -12.21 10.53 3.57
CA THR A 139 -13.01 9.86 2.54
C THR A 139 -14.24 10.68 2.18
N HIS A 140 -14.83 10.43 1.02
CA HIS A 140 -16.09 11.06 0.62
C HIS A 140 -17.24 10.89 1.64
N HIS A 141 -17.20 9.80 2.44
CA HIS A 141 -18.19 9.55 3.48
C HIS A 141 -17.88 10.20 4.84
N GLY A 142 -16.76 10.92 4.94
CA GLY A 142 -16.37 11.66 6.14
C GLY A 142 -15.39 10.94 7.06
N SER A 143 -15.18 9.64 6.93
CA SER A 143 -14.16 8.93 7.72
C SER A 143 -12.76 9.33 7.28
N PHE A 144 -11.84 9.43 8.22
CA PHE A 144 -10.42 9.56 7.91
C PHE A 144 -9.77 8.20 7.80
N VAL A 145 -8.95 8.02 6.79
CA VAL A 145 -8.07 6.86 6.62
C VAL A 145 -6.63 7.33 6.78
N PHE A 146 -5.89 6.67 7.63
CA PHE A 146 -4.49 6.96 7.93
C PHE A 146 -3.65 5.70 7.81
N GLY A 147 -2.41 5.85 7.39
CA GLY A 147 -1.38 4.83 7.39
C GLY A 147 -0.05 5.39 7.88
N SER A 148 0.90 4.50 8.15
CA SER A 148 2.31 4.82 8.40
C SER A 148 3.09 4.62 7.11
N ASP A 149 4.07 5.48 6.82
CA ASP A 149 4.92 5.33 5.63
C ASP A 149 6.07 4.34 5.85
N SER A 150 6.51 4.15 7.11
CA SER A 150 7.70 3.34 7.38
C SER A 150 7.45 1.84 7.35
N GLY A 151 6.20 1.40 7.57
CA GLY A 151 5.93 0.00 7.79
C GLY A 151 6.74 -0.57 8.98
N TRP A 152 6.75 -1.87 9.13
CA TRP A 152 7.59 -2.57 10.09
C TRP A 152 8.04 -3.92 9.54
N GLU A 153 9.23 -4.34 9.98
CA GLU A 153 9.85 -5.57 9.49
C GLU A 153 9.04 -6.82 9.86
N VAL A 154 9.07 -7.79 8.97
CA VAL A 154 8.49 -9.11 9.19
C VAL A 154 9.33 -9.84 10.23
N VAL A 155 8.70 -10.23 11.34
CA VAL A 155 9.36 -11.05 12.35
C VAL A 155 9.43 -12.53 11.93
N ASP A 156 10.48 -13.24 12.36
CA ASP A 156 10.73 -14.64 11.99
C ASP A 156 9.54 -15.58 12.21
N GLU A 157 8.73 -15.33 13.23
CA GLU A 157 7.54 -16.12 13.55
C GLU A 157 6.44 -16.06 12.47
N MET A 158 6.50 -15.03 11.60
CA MET A 158 5.57 -14.84 10.49
C MET A 158 6.06 -15.50 9.20
N VAL A 159 7.30 -15.97 9.17
CA VAL A 159 7.92 -16.58 7.99
C VAL A 159 7.74 -18.10 8.03
N ASP A 160 7.24 -18.67 6.95
CA ASP A 160 7.26 -20.11 6.76
C ASP A 160 8.69 -20.56 6.40
N PRO A 161 9.37 -21.34 7.28
CA PRO A 161 10.75 -21.73 7.04
C PRO A 161 10.93 -22.64 5.82
N SER A 162 9.87 -23.32 5.35
CA SER A 162 9.93 -24.19 4.18
C SER A 162 9.90 -23.44 2.85
N THR A 163 9.24 -22.29 2.81
CA THR A 163 9.06 -21.46 1.61
C THR A 163 9.81 -20.14 1.69
N ASN A 164 10.29 -19.75 2.88
CA ASN A 164 10.82 -18.43 3.18
C ASN A 164 9.83 -17.31 2.81
N THR A 165 8.55 -17.60 2.92
CA THR A 165 7.45 -16.65 2.68
C THR A 165 6.70 -16.41 3.98
N ALA A 166 6.31 -15.17 4.20
CA ALA A 166 5.54 -14.81 5.37
C ALA A 166 4.09 -15.33 5.23
N ASP A 167 3.56 -15.83 6.33
CA ASP A 167 2.20 -16.38 6.40
C ASP A 167 1.17 -15.22 6.54
N PRO A 168 0.34 -14.96 5.51
CA PRO A 168 -0.64 -13.88 5.57
C PRO A 168 -1.67 -14.06 6.70
N SER A 169 -1.91 -15.27 7.16
CA SER A 169 -2.87 -15.53 8.25
C SER A 169 -2.40 -15.04 9.61
N LYS A 170 -1.10 -14.75 9.74
CA LYS A 170 -0.48 -14.23 10.97
C LYS A 170 -0.36 -12.71 10.98
N LEU A 171 -0.85 -12.03 9.96
CA LEU A 171 -0.86 -10.58 9.90
C LEU A 171 -1.78 -10.02 10.98
N ILE A 172 -1.20 -9.31 11.93
CA ILE A 172 -1.91 -8.59 12.98
C ILE A 172 -1.39 -7.16 13.08
N THR A 173 -2.26 -6.22 13.38
CA THR A 173 -1.85 -4.84 13.62
C THR A 173 -1.04 -4.73 14.90
N ASN A 174 -0.01 -3.88 14.88
CA ASN A 174 0.82 -3.59 16.05
C ASN A 174 0.22 -2.42 16.83
N SER A 175 -0.21 -2.67 18.06
CA SER A 175 -0.83 -1.65 18.91
C SER A 175 0.09 -0.47 19.24
N MET A 176 1.40 -0.66 19.26
CA MET A 176 2.36 0.42 19.50
C MET A 176 2.45 1.35 18.29
N THR A 177 2.54 0.79 17.08
CA THR A 177 2.56 1.54 15.82
C THR A 177 1.25 2.31 15.65
N LEU A 178 0.10 1.65 15.83
CA LEU A 178 -1.20 2.31 15.76
C LEU A 178 -1.33 3.45 16.78
N SER A 179 -0.84 3.25 18.00
CA SER A 179 -0.85 4.29 19.02
C SER A 179 0.07 5.46 18.68
N ALA A 180 1.22 5.21 18.05
CA ALA A 180 2.11 6.26 17.58
C ALA A 180 1.46 7.06 16.45
N SER A 181 0.89 6.39 15.46
CA SER A 181 0.14 7.03 14.36
C SER A 181 -1.01 7.88 14.88
N CYS A 182 -1.80 7.38 15.83
CA CYS A 182 -2.89 8.16 16.43
C CYS A 182 -2.37 9.44 17.13
N ARG A 183 -1.26 9.36 17.87
CA ARG A 183 -0.67 10.53 18.51
C ARG A 183 -0.17 11.56 17.49
N ALA A 184 0.51 11.08 16.44
CA ALA A 184 0.97 11.93 15.35
C ALA A 184 -0.21 12.66 14.68
N ILE A 185 -1.23 11.91 14.27
CA ILE A 185 -2.43 12.47 13.65
C ILE A 185 -3.09 13.53 14.54
N GLN A 186 -3.25 13.27 15.83
CA GLN A 186 -3.85 14.21 16.78
C GLN A 186 -3.01 15.48 16.97
N SER A 187 -1.69 15.40 16.87
CA SER A 187 -0.84 16.59 16.95
C SER A 187 -0.95 17.46 15.69
N TYR A 188 -1.07 16.84 14.51
CA TYR A 188 -1.20 17.58 13.25
C TYR A 188 -2.63 17.98 12.89
N ILE A 189 -3.63 17.23 13.37
CA ILE A 189 -5.05 17.52 13.17
C ILE A 189 -5.78 17.47 14.53
N PRO A 190 -5.66 18.52 15.36
CA PRO A 190 -6.23 18.53 16.72
C PRO A 190 -7.74 18.28 16.77
N ALA A 191 -8.47 18.60 15.68
CA ALA A 191 -9.90 18.33 15.55
C ALA A 191 -10.26 16.84 15.62
N LEU A 192 -9.30 15.94 15.39
CA LEU A 192 -9.50 14.49 15.44
C LEU A 192 -9.19 13.88 16.82
N ARG A 193 -8.91 14.70 17.84
CA ARG A 193 -8.53 14.19 19.19
C ARG A 193 -9.53 13.21 19.78
N ASP A 194 -10.80 13.45 19.58
CA ASP A 194 -11.88 12.65 20.14
C ASP A 194 -12.50 11.66 19.13
N ALA A 195 -11.99 11.63 17.91
CA ALA A 195 -12.45 10.71 16.87
C ALA A 195 -12.13 9.26 17.24
N LYS A 196 -13.11 8.38 17.11
CA LYS A 196 -12.96 6.96 17.45
C LYS A 196 -12.43 6.20 16.25
N ILE A 197 -11.48 5.31 16.50
CA ILE A 197 -11.03 4.34 15.53
C ILE A 197 -12.06 3.21 15.44
N VAL A 198 -12.61 2.98 14.27
CA VAL A 198 -13.62 1.93 14.05
C VAL A 198 -13.01 0.65 13.48
N ARG A 199 -11.83 0.75 12.84
CA ARG A 199 -11.11 -0.39 12.29
C ARG A 199 -9.63 -0.05 12.08
N SER A 200 -8.79 -1.08 12.25
CA SER A 200 -7.41 -1.10 11.76
C SER A 200 -7.17 -2.39 10.95
N TRP A 201 -6.23 -2.34 10.06
CA TRP A 201 -5.76 -3.50 9.30
C TRP A 201 -4.31 -3.29 8.91
N CYS A 202 -3.66 -4.37 8.50
CA CYS A 202 -2.33 -4.32 7.95
C CYS A 202 -2.24 -5.19 6.70
N GLY A 203 -1.24 -4.94 5.89
CA GLY A 203 -0.97 -5.63 4.64
C GLY A 203 0.51 -5.70 4.33
N TRP A 204 0.86 -6.56 3.38
CA TRP A 204 2.22 -6.64 2.87
C TRP A 204 2.52 -5.47 1.94
N LEU A 205 3.66 -4.86 2.16
CA LEU A 205 4.30 -3.91 1.27
C LEU A 205 5.59 -4.55 0.75
N ASP A 206 5.82 -4.48 -0.54
CA ASP A 206 7.08 -4.81 -1.18
C ASP A 206 7.94 -3.56 -1.31
N GLU A 207 9.14 -3.62 -0.82
CA GLU A 207 10.09 -2.52 -0.85
C GLU A 207 11.34 -2.93 -1.61
N ALA A 208 11.68 -2.19 -2.67
CA ALA A 208 12.94 -2.34 -3.33
C ALA A 208 14.07 -1.72 -2.48
N PHE A 209 15.30 -2.25 -2.60
CA PHE A 209 16.42 -1.81 -1.77
C PHE A 209 16.81 -0.33 -1.95
N ASP A 210 16.36 0.29 -3.03
CA ASP A 210 16.56 1.71 -3.34
C ASP A 210 15.39 2.61 -2.87
N GLY A 211 14.42 2.03 -2.17
CA GLY A 211 13.28 2.75 -1.60
C GLY A 211 12.22 3.19 -2.62
N VAL A 212 12.18 2.52 -3.77
CA VAL A 212 11.21 2.79 -4.87
C VAL A 212 10.25 1.63 -5.04
#